data_aa740f36705ca87d9b2cd838a32309e4
#
_entry.id   aa740f36705ca87d9b2cd838a32309e4
#
_cell.length_a   1.000
_cell.length_b   1.000
_cell.length_c   1.000
_cell.angle_alpha   90.00
_cell.angle_beta   90.00
_cell.angle_gamma   90.00
#
_symmetry.space_group_name_H-M   'P 1'
#
loop_
_entity.id
_entity.type
_entity.pdbx_description
1 polymer ?
#
loop_
_entity_poly.entity_id
_entity_poly.type
_entity_poly.pdbx_seq_one_letter_code
_entity_poly.pdbx_strand_id
1 'polypeptide(L)'
;MNKDLVIEQIINNYNVSRETIDKIELYVECLLDWQNKFNLIGKSTIKNVWERHILDSIQLLKLLPKNYNNLMDIGTGAGLPGFIIAICEGEEKDIYLVDSSKKKCSFLEHVAHECNVRVKIQPDRVENMDIGTIKIDVITARAFSSIDNIIRLTKPYIHYKTKYLLQKGANAKTELTNSKISSQLNVKYVSSITDKDAYILDIEI
;
A
#
# COMPACT_ATOMS: atom_id res chain seq x y z
N MET A 1 4.29 -2.89 19.57
CA MET A 1 5.53 -3.72 19.55
C MET A 1 6.74 -2.78 19.53
N ASN A 2 7.89 -3.16 20.16
CA ASN A 2 9.12 -2.35 20.10
C ASN A 2 9.66 -2.33 18.64
N LYS A 3 10.27 -1.22 18.22
CA LYS A 3 10.88 -1.03 16.89
C LYS A 3 11.83 -2.19 16.53
N ASP A 4 12.76 -2.52 17.43
CA ASP A 4 13.79 -3.53 17.17
C ASP A 4 13.20 -4.93 16.91
N LEU A 5 12.16 -5.29 17.67
CA LEU A 5 11.44 -6.56 17.46
C LEU A 5 10.71 -6.58 16.12
N VAL A 6 10.17 -5.45 15.68
CA VAL A 6 9.52 -5.35 14.36
C VAL A 6 10.56 -5.49 13.25
N ILE A 7 11.71 -4.82 13.37
CA ILE A 7 12.81 -4.92 12.40
C ILE A 7 13.32 -6.37 12.30
N GLU A 8 13.55 -7.02 13.43
CA GLU A 8 13.97 -8.43 13.48
C GLU A 8 12.93 -9.33 12.80
N GLN A 9 11.65 -9.13 13.08
CA GLN A 9 10.56 -9.86 12.42
C GLN A 9 10.55 -9.64 10.91
N ILE A 10 10.78 -8.40 10.44
CA ILE A 10 10.83 -8.06 9.01
C ILE A 10 11.98 -8.79 8.34
N ILE A 11 13.19 -8.69 8.87
CA ILE A 11 14.39 -9.33 8.30
C ILE A 11 14.19 -10.85 8.22
N ASN A 12 13.76 -11.47 9.32
CA ASN A 12 13.65 -12.92 9.40
C ASN A 12 12.54 -13.52 8.54
N ASN A 13 11.42 -12.79 8.37
CA ASN A 13 10.23 -13.35 7.73
C ASN A 13 9.99 -12.88 6.29
N TYR A 14 10.60 -11.76 5.85
CA TYR A 14 10.31 -11.15 4.55
C TYR A 14 11.54 -11.02 3.64
N ASN A 15 12.67 -11.57 4.04
CA ASN A 15 13.93 -11.52 3.27
C ASN A 15 14.35 -10.09 2.90
N VAL A 16 14.12 -9.15 3.83
CA VAL A 16 14.46 -7.73 3.66
C VAL A 16 15.90 -7.49 4.13
N SER A 17 16.70 -6.83 3.30
CA SER A 17 18.11 -6.53 3.61
C SER A 17 18.25 -5.43 4.68
N ARG A 18 19.44 -5.33 5.28
CA ARG A 18 19.76 -4.22 6.19
C ARG A 18 19.69 -2.87 5.49
N GLU A 19 20.20 -2.77 4.28
CA GLU A 19 20.12 -1.55 3.46
C GLU A 19 18.68 -1.12 3.22
N THR A 20 17.78 -2.07 2.98
CA THR A 20 16.34 -1.81 2.84
C THR A 20 15.75 -1.29 4.16
N ILE A 21 16.16 -1.84 5.30
CA ILE A 21 15.75 -1.33 6.62
C ILE A 21 16.22 0.11 6.84
N ASP A 22 17.46 0.44 6.46
CA ASP A 22 17.99 1.80 6.60
C ASP A 22 17.14 2.82 5.79
N LYS A 23 16.71 2.45 4.59
CA LYS A 23 15.77 3.27 3.79
C LYS A 23 14.40 3.41 4.46
N ILE A 24 13.87 2.34 5.07
CA ILE A 24 12.61 2.40 5.82
C ILE A 24 12.75 3.27 7.06
N GLU A 25 13.89 3.23 7.76
CA GLU A 25 14.17 4.11 8.90
C GLU A 25 14.15 5.57 8.48
N LEU A 26 14.85 5.91 7.39
CA LEU A 26 14.87 7.25 6.82
C LEU A 26 13.45 7.72 6.41
N TYR A 27 12.67 6.84 5.77
CA TYR A 27 11.27 7.14 5.47
C TYR A 27 10.48 7.46 6.75
N VAL A 28 10.63 6.68 7.82
CA VAL A 28 9.92 6.91 9.09
C VAL A 28 10.34 8.23 9.73
N GLU A 29 11.61 8.60 9.69
CA GLU A 29 12.10 9.90 10.16
C GLU A 29 11.44 11.04 9.39
N CYS A 30 11.47 11.02 8.06
CA CYS A 30 10.80 12.00 7.21
C CYS A 30 9.29 12.05 7.48
N LEU A 31 8.64 10.89 7.63
CA LEU A 31 7.21 10.82 7.93
C LEU A 31 6.87 11.53 9.25
N LEU A 32 7.64 11.30 10.30
CA LEU A 32 7.40 11.91 11.61
C LEU A 32 7.68 13.42 11.60
N ASP A 33 8.68 13.87 10.88
CA ASP A 33 8.97 15.30 10.71
C ASP A 33 7.85 16.03 9.96
N TRP A 34 7.37 15.44 8.87
CA TRP A 34 6.27 16.01 8.10
C TRP A 34 4.93 15.92 8.82
N GLN A 35 4.72 14.89 9.64
CA GLN A 35 3.51 14.71 10.47
C GLN A 35 3.27 15.90 11.39
N ASN A 36 4.33 16.60 11.84
CA ASN A 36 4.21 17.80 12.65
C ASN A 36 3.59 18.99 11.89
N LYS A 37 3.69 18.98 10.56
CA LYS A 37 3.16 20.03 9.67
C LYS A 37 1.84 19.62 9.00
N PHE A 38 1.71 18.34 8.70
CA PHE A 38 0.58 17.78 7.96
C PHE A 38 0.13 16.47 8.59
N ASN A 39 -1.18 16.22 8.66
CA ASN A 39 -1.70 14.94 9.12
C ASN A 39 -1.55 13.87 8.02
N LEU A 40 -0.41 13.19 7.99
CA LEU A 40 -0.10 12.12 7.05
C LEU A 40 -0.66 10.78 7.51
N ILE A 41 -0.59 10.51 8.83
CA ILE A 41 -1.11 9.31 9.48
C ILE A 41 -1.96 9.68 10.71
N GLY A 42 -2.73 8.73 11.20
CA GLY A 42 -3.54 8.92 12.40
C GLY A 42 -2.68 9.21 13.64
N LYS A 43 -3.01 10.25 14.39
CA LYS A 43 -2.23 10.64 15.60
C LYS A 43 -2.07 9.51 16.61
N SER A 44 -3.09 8.67 16.77
CA SER A 44 -3.06 7.52 17.68
C SER A 44 -2.07 6.43 17.26
N THR A 45 -1.66 6.39 15.98
CA THR A 45 -0.76 5.36 15.45
C THR A 45 0.71 5.78 15.43
N ILE A 46 1.02 7.05 15.70
CA ILE A 46 2.40 7.60 15.67
C ILE A 46 3.34 6.78 16.58
N LYS A 47 2.91 6.49 17.81
CA LYS A 47 3.73 5.73 18.77
C LYS A 47 4.02 4.29 18.35
N ASN A 48 3.21 3.76 17.44
CA ASN A 48 3.29 2.39 16.94
C ASN A 48 3.51 2.36 15.42
N VAL A 49 4.21 3.37 14.86
CA VAL A 49 4.41 3.55 13.42
C VAL A 49 5.00 2.31 12.75
N TRP A 50 5.96 1.67 13.39
CA TRP A 50 6.63 0.47 12.89
C TRP A 50 5.69 -0.72 12.74
N GLU A 51 4.82 -0.95 13.71
CA GLU A 51 3.86 -2.04 13.68
C GLU A 51 2.66 -1.70 12.79
N ARG A 52 2.02 -0.53 13.07
CA ARG A 52 0.75 -0.14 12.44
C ARG A 52 0.87 0.33 10.99
N HIS A 53 2.09 0.68 10.55
CA HIS A 53 2.29 1.19 9.18
C HIS A 53 3.37 0.41 8.43
N ILE A 54 4.54 0.22 9.00
CA ILE A 54 5.63 -0.46 8.29
C ILE A 54 5.35 -1.95 8.16
N LEU A 55 5.19 -2.67 9.27
CA LEU A 55 4.92 -4.11 9.25
C LEU A 55 3.59 -4.41 8.55
N ASP A 56 2.58 -3.55 8.77
CA ASP A 56 1.28 -3.64 8.09
C ASP A 56 1.39 -3.52 6.56
N SER A 57 2.33 -2.74 6.04
CA SER A 57 2.61 -2.65 4.60
C SER A 57 3.42 -3.84 4.11
N ILE A 58 4.47 -4.22 4.83
CA ILE A 58 5.41 -5.29 4.45
C ILE A 58 4.72 -6.66 4.38
N GLN A 59 3.71 -6.91 5.20
CA GLN A 59 2.99 -8.19 5.14
C GLN A 59 2.42 -8.51 3.74
N LEU A 60 2.16 -7.49 2.90
CA LEU A 60 1.67 -7.67 1.55
C LEU A 60 2.71 -8.32 0.61
N LEU A 61 4.01 -8.21 0.90
CA LEU A 61 5.07 -8.79 0.06
C LEU A 61 4.87 -10.29 -0.18
N LYS A 62 4.36 -11.03 0.82
CA LYS A 62 4.09 -12.47 0.71
C LYS A 62 2.89 -12.81 -0.20
N LEU A 63 2.07 -11.83 -0.51
CA LEU A 63 0.85 -11.98 -1.31
C LEU A 63 1.03 -11.47 -2.74
N LEU A 64 2.12 -10.75 -3.01
CA LEU A 64 2.43 -10.26 -4.35
C LEU A 64 2.68 -11.43 -5.31
N PRO A 65 2.18 -11.36 -6.55
CA PRO A 65 2.53 -12.33 -7.57
C PRO A 65 4.02 -12.28 -7.88
N LYS A 66 4.65 -13.43 -8.14
CA LYS A 66 6.10 -13.47 -8.49
C LYS A 66 6.44 -12.66 -9.74
N ASN A 67 5.52 -12.64 -10.72
CA ASN A 67 5.74 -12.06 -12.04
C ASN A 67 4.80 -10.88 -12.31
N TYR A 68 4.85 -9.85 -11.46
CA TYR A 68 4.17 -8.58 -11.75
C TYR A 68 5.20 -7.53 -12.19
N ASN A 69 4.78 -6.55 -12.96
CA ASN A 69 5.62 -5.43 -13.38
C ASN A 69 5.08 -4.09 -12.85
N ASN A 70 3.75 -3.94 -12.84
CA ASN A 70 3.09 -2.68 -12.52
C ASN A 70 2.19 -2.86 -11.29
N LEU A 71 2.48 -2.10 -10.22
CA LEU A 71 1.63 -2.01 -9.04
C LEU A 71 1.08 -0.59 -8.93
N MET A 72 -0.19 -0.47 -8.58
CA MET A 72 -0.84 0.82 -8.31
C MET A 72 -1.41 0.82 -6.89
N ASP A 73 -0.95 1.75 -6.07
CA ASP A 73 -1.46 2.00 -4.73
C ASP A 73 -2.39 3.20 -4.73
N ILE A 74 -3.70 2.97 -4.57
CA ILE A 74 -4.73 4.00 -4.68
C ILE A 74 -5.12 4.57 -3.33
N GLY A 75 -5.17 5.91 -3.25
CA GLY A 75 -5.33 6.61 -1.99
C GLY A 75 -4.14 6.39 -1.07
N THR A 76 -2.95 6.36 -1.66
CA THR A 76 -1.70 5.97 -1.00
C THR A 76 -1.35 6.79 0.25
N GLY A 77 -1.86 8.00 0.35
CA GLY A 77 -1.66 8.86 1.51
C GLY A 77 -0.19 9.20 1.74
N ALA A 78 0.34 8.72 2.83
CA ALA A 78 1.76 8.81 3.16
C ALA A 78 2.64 7.80 2.39
N GLY A 79 2.11 7.14 1.37
CA GLY A 79 2.82 6.09 0.64
C GLY A 79 2.62 4.69 1.23
N LEU A 80 1.51 4.45 1.90
CA LEU A 80 1.29 3.21 2.64
C LEU A 80 0.08 2.44 2.07
N PRO A 81 0.29 1.24 1.53
CA PRO A 81 1.50 0.41 1.57
C PRO A 81 2.49 0.64 0.41
N GLY A 82 2.14 1.34 -0.67
CA GLY A 82 2.84 1.34 -1.94
C GLY A 82 4.31 1.77 -1.89
N PHE A 83 4.66 2.82 -1.13
CA PHE A 83 6.04 3.29 -1.03
C PHE A 83 6.93 2.30 -0.26
N ILE A 84 6.40 1.66 0.78
CA ILE A 84 7.12 0.62 1.52
C ILE A 84 7.37 -0.60 0.63
N ILE A 85 6.39 -0.98 -0.19
CA ILE A 85 6.59 -2.03 -1.21
C ILE A 85 7.69 -1.62 -2.19
N ALA A 86 7.70 -0.35 -2.67
CA ALA A 86 8.73 0.15 -3.58
C ALA A 86 10.13 0.08 -2.97
N ILE A 87 10.30 0.41 -1.69
CA ILE A 87 11.58 0.27 -0.99
C ILE A 87 12.04 -1.20 -0.99
N CYS A 88 11.11 -2.14 -0.79
CA CYS A 88 11.45 -3.57 -0.68
C CYS A 88 11.69 -4.25 -2.03
N GLU A 89 10.93 -3.88 -3.08
CA GLU A 89 11.02 -4.49 -4.43
C GLU A 89 12.14 -3.90 -5.29
N GLY A 90 12.63 -2.71 -4.93
CA GLY A 90 13.67 -2.01 -5.69
C GLY A 90 13.18 -1.45 -7.04
N GLU A 91 14.12 -1.26 -7.98
CA GLU A 91 13.84 -0.52 -9.23
C GLU A 91 13.24 -1.37 -10.36
N GLU A 92 13.14 -2.67 -10.18
CA GLU A 92 12.64 -3.58 -11.22
C GLU A 92 11.14 -3.45 -11.49
N LYS A 93 10.41 -2.82 -10.57
CA LYS A 93 8.94 -2.68 -10.64
C LYS A 93 8.54 -1.23 -10.85
N ASP A 94 7.50 -1.04 -11.64
CA ASP A 94 6.83 0.26 -11.80
C ASP A 94 5.73 0.39 -10.75
N ILE A 95 5.95 1.25 -9.74
CA ILE A 95 5.00 1.45 -8.66
C ILE A 95 4.39 2.85 -8.77
N TYR A 96 3.08 2.88 -8.98
CA TYR A 96 2.26 4.08 -9.10
C TYR A 96 1.63 4.40 -7.74
N LEU A 97 1.94 5.57 -7.19
CA LEU A 97 1.38 6.09 -5.95
C LEU A 97 0.35 7.16 -6.27
N VAL A 98 -0.92 6.87 -6.03
CA VAL A 98 -2.03 7.73 -6.43
C VAL A 98 -2.70 8.36 -5.22
N ASP A 99 -2.68 9.68 -5.13
CA ASP A 99 -3.43 10.44 -4.11
C ASP A 99 -3.80 11.83 -4.66
N SER A 100 -5.06 12.25 -4.48
CA SER A 100 -5.53 13.56 -4.95
C SER A 100 -5.01 14.75 -4.13
N SER A 101 -4.40 14.50 -2.99
CA SER A 101 -3.84 15.53 -2.12
C SER A 101 -2.42 15.93 -2.56
N LYS A 102 -2.29 17.09 -3.20
CA LYS A 102 -0.99 17.64 -3.60
C LYS A 102 0.02 17.70 -2.44
N LYS A 103 -0.45 18.01 -1.22
CA LYS A 103 0.42 18.04 -0.02
C LYS A 103 1.02 16.67 0.30
N LYS A 104 0.24 15.61 0.17
CA LYS A 104 0.72 14.24 0.37
C LYS A 104 1.66 13.83 -0.76
N CYS A 105 1.35 14.21 -2.00
CA CYS A 105 2.24 13.96 -3.14
C CYS A 105 3.57 14.67 -2.99
N SER A 106 3.61 15.93 -2.50
CA SER A 106 4.88 16.60 -2.18
C SER A 106 5.69 15.92 -1.09
N PHE A 107 5.03 15.30 -0.09
CA PHE A 107 5.72 14.43 0.85
C PHE A 107 6.31 13.20 0.16
N LEU A 108 5.56 12.56 -0.73
CA LEU A 108 6.03 11.38 -1.46
C LEU A 108 7.22 11.70 -2.38
N GLU A 109 7.19 12.85 -3.06
CA GLU A 109 8.31 13.35 -3.85
C GLU A 109 9.56 13.56 -2.99
N HIS A 110 9.39 14.17 -1.82
CA HIS A 110 10.48 14.37 -0.87
C HIS A 110 11.08 13.03 -0.41
N VAL A 111 10.30 12.09 0.09
CA VAL A 111 10.83 10.82 0.58
C VAL A 111 11.37 9.92 -0.54
N ALA A 112 10.83 10.02 -1.75
CA ALA A 112 11.36 9.31 -2.91
C ALA A 112 12.79 9.77 -3.23
N HIS A 113 13.03 11.08 -3.14
CA HIS A 113 14.36 11.67 -3.30
C HIS A 113 15.29 11.26 -2.15
N GLU A 114 14.90 11.48 -0.88
CA GLU A 114 15.74 11.20 0.29
C GLU A 114 16.13 9.72 0.41
N CYS A 115 15.17 8.82 0.17
CA CYS A 115 15.40 7.38 0.25
C CYS A 115 16.04 6.79 -1.02
N ASN A 116 16.23 7.59 -2.07
CA ASN A 116 16.66 7.15 -3.40
C ASN A 116 15.81 5.95 -3.89
N VAL A 117 14.49 6.17 -3.98
CA VAL A 117 13.50 5.16 -4.41
C VAL A 117 12.73 5.66 -5.62
N ARG A 118 12.72 4.86 -6.68
CA ARG A 118 11.98 5.19 -7.91
C ARG A 118 10.51 4.81 -7.78
N VAL A 119 9.63 5.81 -7.86
CA VAL A 119 8.17 5.63 -7.89
C VAL A 119 7.53 6.62 -8.88
N LYS A 120 6.33 6.31 -9.33
CA LYS A 120 5.52 7.16 -10.20
C LYS A 120 4.38 7.79 -9.38
N ILE A 121 4.56 9.02 -8.96
CA ILE A 121 3.58 9.75 -8.14
C ILE A 121 2.53 10.38 -9.07
N GLN A 122 1.25 10.12 -8.80
CA GLN A 122 0.10 10.62 -9.55
C GLN A 122 -0.76 11.53 -8.65
N PRO A 123 -0.56 12.86 -8.74
CA PRO A 123 -1.26 13.84 -7.90
C PRO A 123 -2.68 14.14 -8.42
N ASP A 124 -3.48 13.11 -8.63
CA ASP A 124 -4.82 13.22 -9.19
C ASP A 124 -5.78 12.17 -8.59
N ARG A 125 -7.04 12.30 -8.95
CA ARG A 125 -8.03 11.26 -8.66
C ARG A 125 -7.82 10.07 -9.59
N VAL A 126 -8.07 8.86 -9.09
CA VAL A 126 -7.91 7.62 -9.86
C VAL A 126 -8.64 7.67 -11.21
N GLU A 127 -9.83 8.23 -11.24
CA GLU A 127 -10.65 8.36 -12.44
C GLU A 127 -10.10 9.30 -13.52
N ASN A 128 -9.15 10.17 -13.18
CA ASN A 128 -8.58 11.16 -14.09
C ASN A 128 -7.16 10.81 -14.57
N MET A 129 -6.64 9.68 -14.09
CA MET A 129 -5.26 9.31 -14.43
C MET A 129 -5.11 8.95 -15.89
N ASP A 130 -4.02 9.41 -16.47
CA ASP A 130 -3.55 8.93 -17.78
C ASP A 130 -2.23 8.19 -17.61
N ILE A 131 -2.28 6.88 -17.74
CA ILE A 131 -1.11 5.99 -17.77
C ILE A 131 -0.93 5.36 -19.16
N GLY A 132 -1.59 5.91 -20.16
CA GLY A 132 -1.56 5.40 -21.52
C GLY A 132 -2.14 3.98 -21.62
N THR A 133 -1.44 3.12 -22.36
CA THR A 133 -1.84 1.71 -22.57
C THR A 133 -1.35 0.74 -21.48
N ILE A 134 -0.67 1.25 -20.46
CA ILE A 134 -0.12 0.42 -19.38
C ILE A 134 -1.26 -0.24 -18.61
N LYS A 135 -1.11 -1.54 -18.35
CA LYS A 135 -2.03 -2.31 -17.52
C LYS A 135 -1.38 -2.63 -16.19
N ILE A 136 -2.18 -2.57 -15.15
CA ILE A 136 -1.76 -2.78 -13.77
C ILE A 136 -1.97 -4.24 -13.39
N ASP A 137 -0.91 -4.85 -12.86
CA ASP A 137 -0.92 -6.25 -12.42
C ASP A 137 -1.42 -6.39 -10.98
N VAL A 138 -1.09 -5.41 -10.12
CA VAL A 138 -1.48 -5.41 -8.71
C VAL A 138 -2.08 -4.06 -8.31
N ILE A 139 -3.24 -4.09 -7.69
CA ILE A 139 -3.86 -2.93 -7.04
C ILE A 139 -3.75 -3.10 -5.52
N THR A 140 -3.21 -2.11 -4.86
CA THR A 140 -3.25 -2.01 -3.39
C THR A 140 -4.10 -0.83 -2.96
N ALA A 141 -4.75 -0.97 -1.81
CA ALA A 141 -5.46 0.14 -1.16
C ALA A 141 -5.58 -0.11 0.34
N ARG A 142 -5.42 0.97 1.12
CA ARG A 142 -5.65 0.97 2.56
C ARG A 142 -6.52 2.16 2.96
N ALA A 143 -7.62 1.90 3.69
CA ALA A 143 -8.53 2.94 4.18
C ALA A 143 -9.01 3.95 3.09
N PHE A 144 -9.20 3.49 1.85
CA PHE A 144 -9.54 4.34 0.71
C PHE A 144 -11.04 4.42 0.47
N SER A 145 -11.68 3.30 0.10
CA SER A 145 -13.10 3.27 -0.31
C SER A 145 -13.69 1.87 -0.19
N SER A 146 -14.98 1.71 -0.54
CA SER A 146 -15.61 0.39 -0.65
C SER A 146 -15.00 -0.46 -1.77
N ILE A 147 -15.13 -1.79 -1.64
CA ILE A 147 -14.64 -2.75 -2.64
C ILE A 147 -15.23 -2.45 -4.01
N ASP A 148 -16.54 -2.27 -4.10
CA ASP A 148 -17.24 -1.95 -5.35
C ASP A 148 -16.69 -0.68 -6.01
N ASN A 149 -16.44 0.35 -5.19
CA ASN A 149 -15.92 1.61 -5.70
C ASN A 149 -14.45 1.50 -6.16
N ILE A 150 -13.63 0.76 -5.43
CA ILE A 150 -12.24 0.49 -5.83
C ILE A 150 -12.21 -0.19 -7.20
N ILE A 151 -12.96 -1.28 -7.37
CA ILE A 151 -13.00 -2.04 -8.62
C ILE A 151 -13.57 -1.18 -9.76
N ARG A 152 -14.63 -0.41 -9.50
CA ARG A 152 -15.20 0.51 -10.49
C ARG A 152 -14.18 1.57 -10.97
N LEU A 153 -13.45 2.19 -10.03
CA LEU A 153 -12.47 3.24 -10.34
C LEU A 153 -11.26 2.72 -11.10
N THR A 154 -10.83 1.49 -10.79
CA THR A 154 -9.63 0.90 -11.39
C THR A 154 -9.88 0.13 -12.67
N LYS A 155 -11.16 -0.07 -13.04
CA LYS A 155 -11.56 -0.83 -14.24
C LYS A 155 -10.83 -0.44 -15.55
N PRO A 156 -10.53 0.85 -15.83
CA PRO A 156 -9.82 1.22 -17.05
C PRO A 156 -8.37 0.72 -17.09
N TYR A 157 -7.77 0.46 -15.95
CA TYR A 157 -6.33 0.21 -15.79
C TYR A 157 -5.97 -1.26 -15.68
N ILE A 158 -6.95 -2.14 -15.46
CA ILE A 158 -6.74 -3.55 -15.15
C ILE A 158 -6.79 -4.46 -16.41
N HIS A 159 -6.37 -5.69 -16.23
CA HIS A 159 -6.55 -6.82 -17.15
C HIS A 159 -7.06 -8.06 -16.39
N TYR A 160 -7.36 -9.16 -17.11
CA TYR A 160 -7.97 -10.38 -16.55
C TYR A 160 -7.13 -11.14 -15.50
N LYS A 161 -5.88 -10.73 -15.27
CA LYS A 161 -4.99 -11.30 -14.22
C LYS A 161 -4.67 -10.29 -13.12
N THR A 162 -5.31 -9.14 -13.11
CA THR A 162 -5.05 -8.13 -12.08
C THR A 162 -5.48 -8.66 -10.71
N LYS A 163 -4.58 -8.56 -9.78
CA LYS A 163 -4.77 -8.95 -8.37
C LYS A 163 -5.00 -7.72 -7.51
N TYR A 164 -5.95 -7.80 -6.60
CA TYR A 164 -6.17 -6.77 -5.60
C TYR A 164 -5.74 -7.26 -4.22
N LEU A 165 -4.98 -6.44 -3.51
CA LEU A 165 -4.58 -6.65 -2.13
C LEU A 165 -5.11 -5.48 -1.29
N LEU A 166 -6.33 -5.63 -0.76
CA LEU A 166 -7.03 -4.54 -0.08
C LEU A 166 -6.96 -4.72 1.44
N GLN A 167 -6.29 -3.81 2.12
CA GLN A 167 -6.24 -3.80 3.59
C GLN A 167 -7.52 -3.19 4.15
N LYS A 168 -8.28 -4.01 4.86
CA LYS A 168 -9.59 -3.69 5.43
C LYS A 168 -9.64 -3.99 6.93
N GLY A 169 -10.35 -3.15 7.68
CA GLY A 169 -10.57 -3.35 9.12
C GLY A 169 -11.67 -4.39 9.41
N ALA A 170 -12.20 -4.36 10.62
CA ALA A 170 -13.19 -5.32 11.15
C ALA A 170 -14.43 -5.54 10.28
N ASN A 171 -14.83 -4.52 9.52
CA ASN A 171 -16.01 -4.58 8.66
C ASN A 171 -15.78 -5.26 7.30
N ALA A 172 -14.60 -5.81 7.04
CA ALA A 172 -14.24 -6.40 5.74
C ALA A 172 -15.24 -7.45 5.25
N LYS A 173 -15.67 -8.35 6.14
CA LYS A 173 -16.62 -9.42 5.82
C LYS A 173 -18.02 -8.86 5.48
N THR A 174 -18.52 -7.95 6.30
CA THR A 174 -19.81 -7.29 6.09
C THR A 174 -19.80 -6.46 4.79
N GLU A 175 -18.71 -5.76 4.52
CA GLU A 175 -18.54 -4.99 3.30
C GLU A 175 -18.60 -5.89 2.06
N LEU A 176 -17.90 -7.03 2.07
CA LEU A 176 -17.95 -7.97 0.94
C LEU A 176 -19.32 -8.62 0.78
N THR A 177 -19.99 -8.99 1.89
CA THR A 177 -21.35 -9.55 1.83
C THR A 177 -22.34 -8.57 1.19
N ASN A 178 -22.18 -7.29 1.44
CA ASN A 178 -23.04 -6.23 0.89
C ASN A 178 -22.59 -5.73 -0.50
N SER A 179 -21.47 -6.23 -1.01
CA SER A 179 -20.94 -5.86 -2.33
C SER A 179 -21.84 -6.43 -3.43
N LYS A 180 -22.17 -5.59 -4.42
CA LYS A 180 -23.00 -5.97 -5.58
C LYS A 180 -22.28 -6.90 -6.54
N ILE A 181 -20.95 -6.96 -6.47
CA ILE A 181 -20.11 -7.73 -7.37
C ILE A 181 -19.45 -8.93 -6.68
N SER A 182 -19.75 -9.17 -5.40
CA SER A 182 -19.12 -10.25 -4.60
C SER A 182 -19.19 -11.63 -5.25
N SER A 183 -20.29 -11.94 -5.93
CA SER A 183 -20.47 -13.22 -6.63
C SER A 183 -19.58 -13.39 -7.88
N GLN A 184 -18.96 -12.33 -8.36
CA GLN A 184 -18.07 -12.31 -9.52
C GLN A 184 -16.59 -12.33 -9.12
N LEU A 185 -16.30 -12.27 -7.82
CA LEU A 185 -14.95 -12.15 -7.28
C LEU A 185 -14.51 -13.45 -6.61
N ASN A 186 -13.28 -13.87 -6.91
CA ASN A 186 -12.60 -14.90 -6.13
C ASN A 186 -11.83 -14.21 -5.00
N VAL A 187 -12.32 -14.29 -3.77
CA VAL A 187 -11.80 -13.56 -2.61
C VAL A 187 -11.26 -14.51 -1.56
N LYS A 188 -9.99 -14.33 -1.20
CA LYS A 188 -9.37 -14.95 -0.02
C LYS A 188 -9.21 -13.92 1.09
N TYR A 189 -9.58 -14.31 2.30
CA TYR A 189 -9.34 -13.51 3.50
C TYR A 189 -8.03 -13.92 4.13
N VAL A 190 -7.08 -13.01 4.19
CA VAL A 190 -5.82 -13.19 4.90
C VAL A 190 -5.89 -12.34 6.17
N SER A 191 -5.75 -12.96 7.34
CA SER A 191 -5.74 -12.23 8.61
C SER A 191 -4.54 -11.29 8.67
N SER A 192 -4.75 -10.05 9.09
CA SER A 192 -3.64 -9.13 9.34
C SER A 192 -2.79 -9.60 10.52
N ILE A 193 -1.47 -9.46 10.39
CA ILE A 193 -0.54 -9.77 11.49
C ILE A 193 -0.39 -8.61 12.48
N THR A 194 -0.92 -7.44 12.16
CA THR A 194 -0.81 -6.19 12.95
C THR A 194 -2.11 -5.82 13.66
N ASP A 195 -3.22 -6.46 13.31
CA ASP A 195 -4.52 -6.19 13.90
C ASP A 195 -5.42 -7.44 13.74
N LYS A 196 -5.82 -8.05 14.87
CA LYS A 196 -6.63 -9.29 14.91
C LYS A 196 -8.00 -9.17 14.24
N ASP A 197 -8.53 -7.97 14.14
CA ASP A 197 -9.85 -7.70 13.58
C ASP A 197 -9.76 -7.20 12.12
N ALA A 198 -8.55 -7.06 11.57
CA ALA A 198 -8.31 -6.61 10.21
C ALA A 198 -7.94 -7.77 9.25
N TYR A 199 -8.22 -7.55 7.97
CA TYR A 199 -7.96 -8.51 6.91
C TYR A 199 -7.32 -7.85 5.70
N ILE A 200 -6.51 -8.62 4.97
CA ILE A 200 -6.17 -8.33 3.59
C ILE A 200 -7.10 -9.17 2.73
N LEU A 201 -7.88 -8.50 1.88
CA LEU A 201 -8.67 -9.17 0.85
C LEU A 201 -7.78 -9.39 -0.35
N ASP A 202 -7.47 -10.64 -0.62
CA ASP A 202 -6.71 -11.08 -1.80
C ASP A 202 -7.75 -11.48 -2.86
N ILE A 203 -7.94 -10.62 -3.88
CA ILE A 203 -9.00 -10.74 -4.88
C ILE A 203 -8.40 -10.94 -6.25
N GLU A 204 -8.90 -11.95 -6.97
CA GLU A 204 -8.65 -12.18 -8.39
C GLU A 204 -9.96 -11.95 -9.18
N ILE A 205 -9.86 -11.23 -10.31
CA ILE A 205 -11.00 -10.92 -11.20
C ILE A 205 -10.95 -11.81 -12.42
#